data_c538f74168d4203e99087aae19372209
#
_entry.id   c538f74168d4203e99087aae19372209
#
_cell.length_a   1.000
_cell.length_b   1.000
_cell.length_c   1.000
_cell.angle_alpha   90.00
_cell.angle_beta   90.00
_cell.angle_gamma   90.00
#
_symmetry.space_group_name_H-M   'P 1'
#
loop_
_entity.id
_entity.type
_entity.pdbx_description
1 polymer ?
#
loop_
_entity_poly.entity_id
_entity_poly.type
_entity_poly.pdbx_seq_one_letter_code
_entity_poly.pdbx_strand_id
1 'polypeptide(L)'
;MSGKPQAIETPPRGAAMLLLVGPSLVWCAEYIGSGEVILATRTGAVLGTGALWAVVAGVFLKYWIGMSGARYTVCTGEGMIDMFDRIPGPSHWVVWLVMVAQIAAATVAIGSLASAAGVFVASLLPIPSYWGGWLVSIFAVLVVWSGAFDVLKIVMSAFVVVIVLGVCSVALHVFPGIDSLVAGLLPQAPPVPAWAVARGISNDPWRELLPLLGWSAGGFASQVWYTYW
;
A
#
# COMPACT_ATOMS: atom_id res chain seq x y z
N MET A 1 17.92 -38.98 -5.34
CA MET A 1 17.98 -38.26 -4.08
C MET A 1 16.66 -38.46 -3.38
N SER A 2 16.61 -39.29 -2.33
CA SER A 2 15.39 -39.62 -1.57
C SER A 2 15.14 -38.47 -0.58
N GLY A 3 14.29 -37.52 -0.98
CA GLY A 3 13.77 -36.51 -0.06
C GLY A 3 12.83 -37.19 0.92
N LYS A 4 13.13 -37.13 2.22
CA LYS A 4 12.16 -37.49 3.25
C LYS A 4 10.91 -36.64 3.06
N PRO A 5 9.69 -37.19 3.12
CA PRO A 5 8.48 -36.38 3.07
C PRO A 5 8.54 -35.37 4.21
N GLN A 6 8.55 -34.08 3.89
CA GLN A 6 8.42 -33.02 4.89
C GLN A 6 7.09 -33.25 5.60
N ALA A 7 7.16 -33.41 6.91
CA ALA A 7 5.95 -33.51 7.73
C ALA A 7 5.15 -32.23 7.50
N ILE A 8 3.92 -32.37 7.03
CA ILE A 8 2.97 -31.27 6.89
C ILE A 8 2.71 -30.78 8.32
N GLU A 9 3.34 -29.66 8.68
CA GLU A 9 3.09 -29.05 9.97
C GLU A 9 1.62 -28.63 10.04
N THR A 10 0.93 -29.09 11.06
CA THR A 10 -0.46 -28.69 11.28
C THR A 10 -0.51 -27.20 11.59
N PRO A 11 -1.38 -26.43 10.90
CA PRO A 11 -1.44 -25.01 11.15
C PRO A 11 -1.74 -24.71 12.62
N PRO A 12 -1.08 -23.71 13.22
CA PRO A 12 -1.29 -23.33 14.61
C PRO A 12 -2.76 -22.93 14.82
N ARG A 13 -3.29 -23.23 16.00
CA ARG A 13 -4.67 -22.94 16.38
C ARG A 13 -4.75 -21.93 17.53
N GLY A 14 -5.84 -21.17 17.58
CA GLY A 14 -6.08 -20.19 18.65
C GLY A 14 -5.07 -19.05 18.65
N ALA A 15 -4.59 -18.64 19.82
CA ALA A 15 -3.67 -17.50 19.98
C ALA A 15 -2.33 -17.69 19.24
N ALA A 16 -1.90 -18.94 18.97
CA ALA A 16 -0.69 -19.22 18.20
C ALA A 16 -0.80 -18.74 16.74
N MET A 17 -2.01 -18.55 16.19
CA MET A 17 -2.21 -17.93 14.86
C MET A 17 -1.71 -16.49 14.81
N LEU A 18 -1.71 -15.77 15.95
CA LEU A 18 -1.20 -14.41 16.03
C LEU A 18 0.31 -14.32 15.77
N LEU A 19 1.06 -15.40 15.99
CA LEU A 19 2.49 -15.47 15.68
C LEU A 19 2.75 -15.46 14.17
N LEU A 20 1.77 -15.91 13.35
CA LEU A 20 1.85 -15.88 11.91
C LEU A 20 1.55 -14.49 11.32
N VAL A 21 1.05 -13.55 12.13
CA VAL A 21 0.71 -12.20 11.69
C VAL A 21 1.95 -11.33 11.48
N GLY A 22 3.13 -11.73 12.01
CA GLY A 22 4.36 -10.96 11.90
C GLY A 22 4.70 -10.49 10.47
N PRO A 23 4.79 -11.40 9.48
CA PRO A 23 4.99 -11.01 8.08
C PRO A 23 3.91 -10.09 7.54
N SER A 24 2.65 -10.32 7.91
CA SER A 24 1.53 -9.49 7.50
C SER A 24 1.58 -8.08 8.09
N LEU A 25 2.16 -7.90 9.30
CA LEU A 25 2.38 -6.57 9.87
C LEU A 25 3.44 -5.79 9.10
N VAL A 26 4.52 -6.44 8.66
CA VAL A 26 5.54 -5.81 7.81
C VAL A 26 4.93 -5.41 6.47
N TRP A 27 4.12 -6.27 5.90
CA TRP A 27 3.38 -5.98 4.68
C TRP A 27 2.40 -4.81 4.88
N CYS A 28 1.68 -4.78 5.98
CA CYS A 28 0.82 -3.65 6.35
C CYS A 28 1.63 -2.36 6.51
N ALA A 29 2.83 -2.42 7.09
CA ALA A 29 3.73 -1.28 7.23
C ALA A 29 4.18 -0.70 5.89
N GLU A 30 4.45 -1.55 4.92
CA GLU A 30 4.81 -1.13 3.56
C GLU A 30 3.65 -0.44 2.86
N TYR A 31 2.41 -0.87 3.11
CA TYR A 31 1.23 -0.26 2.51
C TYR A 31 0.90 1.13 3.06
N ILE A 32 1.21 1.42 4.31
CA ILE A 32 0.95 2.74 4.90
C ILE A 32 2.00 3.74 4.38
N GLY A 33 1.83 4.13 3.15
CA GLY A 33 2.68 5.09 2.46
C GLY A 33 1.99 6.44 2.22
N SER A 34 2.57 7.21 1.31
CA SER A 34 2.03 8.52 0.91
C SER A 34 0.63 8.39 0.27
N GLY A 35 0.31 7.27 -0.36
CA GLY A 35 -0.98 7.03 -1.00
C GLY A 35 -2.10 6.93 0.03
N GLU A 36 -1.94 6.14 1.06
CA GLU A 36 -2.94 5.96 2.11
C GLU A 36 -3.09 7.21 2.96
N VAL A 37 -1.98 7.85 3.33
CA VAL A 37 -2.02 9.03 4.21
C VAL A 37 -2.39 10.29 3.43
N ILE A 38 -1.71 10.60 2.33
CA ILE A 38 -1.90 11.86 1.60
C ILE A 38 -3.11 11.77 0.67
N LEU A 39 -3.21 10.72 -0.13
CA LEU A 39 -4.29 10.59 -1.13
C LEU A 39 -5.64 10.38 -0.45
N ALA A 40 -5.73 9.48 0.54
CA ALA A 40 -6.97 9.24 1.26
C ALA A 40 -7.42 10.49 2.03
N THR A 41 -6.50 11.19 2.68
CA THR A 41 -6.81 12.46 3.39
C THR A 41 -7.29 13.54 2.41
N ARG A 42 -6.60 13.69 1.27
CA ARG A 42 -6.99 14.65 0.23
C ARG A 42 -8.37 14.33 -0.35
N THR A 43 -8.58 13.08 -0.76
CA THR A 43 -9.84 12.65 -1.35
C THR A 43 -10.98 12.76 -0.34
N GLY A 44 -10.74 12.39 0.93
CA GLY A 44 -11.68 12.58 2.02
C GLY A 44 -12.02 14.04 2.27
N ALA A 45 -11.05 14.95 2.19
CA ALA A 45 -11.28 16.39 2.32
C ALA A 45 -12.10 16.96 1.16
N VAL A 46 -11.95 16.43 -0.06
CA VAL A 46 -12.65 16.91 -1.27
C VAL A 46 -14.02 16.27 -1.40
N LEU A 47 -14.15 14.97 -1.27
CA LEU A 47 -15.36 14.20 -1.55
C LEU A 47 -16.10 13.72 -0.28
N GLY A 48 -15.52 13.98 0.89
CA GLY A 48 -16.10 13.54 2.16
C GLY A 48 -16.22 12.02 2.26
N THR A 49 -17.21 11.56 3.00
CA THR A 49 -17.54 10.14 3.16
C THR A 49 -17.98 9.46 1.87
N GLY A 50 -18.40 10.23 0.86
CA GLY A 50 -18.85 9.70 -0.43
C GLY A 50 -17.76 8.97 -1.23
N ALA A 51 -16.49 9.08 -0.84
CA ALA A 51 -15.39 8.31 -1.42
C ALA A 51 -15.16 6.93 -0.76
N LEU A 52 -15.85 6.61 0.34
CA LEU A 52 -15.58 5.43 1.15
C LEU A 52 -15.80 4.12 0.39
N TRP A 53 -16.82 4.05 -0.47
CA TRP A 53 -17.10 2.89 -1.31
C TRP A 53 -15.91 2.52 -2.20
N ALA A 54 -15.18 3.53 -2.72
CA ALA A 54 -14.04 3.28 -3.59
C ALA A 54 -12.89 2.57 -2.85
N VAL A 55 -12.66 2.94 -1.57
CA VAL A 55 -11.69 2.24 -0.71
C VAL A 55 -12.11 0.79 -0.50
N VAL A 56 -13.37 0.56 -0.10
CA VAL A 56 -13.90 -0.79 0.15
C VAL A 56 -13.85 -1.64 -1.11
N ALA A 57 -14.26 -1.09 -2.26
CA ALA A 57 -14.21 -1.79 -3.54
C ALA A 57 -12.77 -2.12 -3.95
N GLY A 58 -11.83 -1.19 -3.79
CA GLY A 58 -10.41 -1.41 -4.09
C GLY A 58 -9.80 -2.51 -3.23
N VAL A 59 -10.06 -2.48 -1.92
CA VAL A 59 -9.61 -3.53 -0.99
C VAL A 59 -10.22 -4.89 -1.36
N PHE A 60 -11.51 -4.93 -1.64
CA PHE A 60 -12.21 -6.16 -2.01
C PHE A 60 -11.64 -6.78 -3.29
N LEU A 61 -11.44 -5.99 -4.34
CA LEU A 61 -10.88 -6.47 -5.60
C LEU A 61 -9.46 -7.01 -5.42
N LYS A 62 -8.62 -6.29 -4.68
CA LYS A 62 -7.22 -6.69 -4.43
C LYS A 62 -7.09 -7.90 -3.52
N TYR A 63 -8.04 -8.08 -2.59
CA TYR A 63 -8.10 -9.31 -1.79
C TYR A 63 -8.16 -10.56 -2.68
N TRP A 64 -8.98 -10.55 -3.72
CA TRP A 64 -9.09 -11.69 -4.64
C TRP A 64 -7.83 -11.91 -5.46
N ILE A 65 -7.13 -10.85 -5.85
CA ILE A 65 -5.84 -10.95 -6.55
C ILE A 65 -4.81 -11.59 -5.61
N GLY A 66 -4.68 -11.10 -4.39
CA GLY A 66 -3.78 -11.64 -3.38
C GLY A 66 -4.08 -13.10 -3.03
N MET A 67 -5.37 -13.45 -2.86
CA MET A 67 -5.80 -14.82 -2.62
C MET A 67 -5.48 -15.76 -3.78
N SER A 68 -5.58 -15.30 -5.02
CA SER A 68 -5.23 -16.11 -6.18
C SER A 68 -3.73 -16.41 -6.22
N GLY A 69 -2.88 -15.41 -5.97
CA GLY A 69 -1.44 -15.59 -5.85
C GLY A 69 -1.05 -16.52 -4.69
N ALA A 70 -1.63 -16.30 -3.51
CA ALA A 70 -1.36 -17.14 -2.35
C ALA A 70 -1.77 -18.61 -2.57
N ARG A 71 -2.93 -18.85 -3.18
CA ARG A 71 -3.35 -20.21 -3.54
C ARG A 71 -2.41 -20.89 -4.51
N TYR A 72 -1.97 -20.15 -5.54
CA TYR A 72 -1.00 -20.67 -6.48
C TYR A 72 0.29 -21.08 -5.77
N THR A 73 0.84 -20.19 -4.94
CA THR A 73 2.08 -20.45 -4.19
C THR A 73 1.94 -21.66 -3.26
N VAL A 74 0.86 -21.76 -2.50
CA VAL A 74 0.63 -22.90 -1.60
C VAL A 74 0.50 -24.21 -2.35
N CYS A 75 -0.13 -24.19 -3.54
CA CYS A 75 -0.36 -25.42 -4.32
C CYS A 75 0.87 -25.85 -5.13
N THR A 76 1.69 -24.91 -5.59
CA THR A 76 2.81 -25.20 -6.52
C THR A 76 4.18 -25.06 -5.86
N GLY A 77 4.29 -24.31 -4.77
CA GLY A 77 5.57 -23.90 -4.19
C GLY A 77 6.29 -22.83 -5.00
N GLU A 78 5.62 -22.21 -5.97
CA GLU A 78 6.18 -21.19 -6.86
C GLU A 78 5.54 -19.82 -6.59
N GLY A 79 6.24 -18.73 -6.89
CA GLY A 79 5.72 -17.38 -6.72
C GLY A 79 4.87 -16.88 -7.89
N MET A 80 4.30 -15.69 -7.76
CA MET A 80 3.47 -15.10 -8.81
C MET A 80 4.21 -14.82 -10.12
N ILE A 81 5.52 -14.54 -10.08
CA ILE A 81 6.31 -14.31 -11.30
C ILE A 81 6.38 -15.60 -12.12
N ASP A 82 6.56 -16.74 -11.45
CA ASP A 82 6.59 -18.05 -12.11
C ASP A 82 5.24 -18.38 -12.76
N MET A 83 4.13 -17.97 -12.11
CA MET A 83 2.78 -18.08 -12.67
C MET A 83 2.64 -17.28 -13.97
N PHE A 84 3.18 -16.06 -14.02
CA PHE A 84 3.13 -15.21 -15.23
C PHE A 84 3.98 -15.76 -16.35
N ASP A 85 5.08 -16.43 -16.04
CA ASP A 85 5.95 -17.03 -17.04
C ASP A 85 5.29 -18.22 -17.77
N ARG A 86 4.26 -18.82 -17.17
CA ARG A 86 3.47 -19.90 -17.80
C ARG A 86 2.40 -19.42 -18.78
N ILE A 87 2.22 -18.12 -18.95
CA ILE A 87 1.25 -17.56 -19.90
C ILE A 87 1.72 -17.82 -21.32
N PRO A 88 0.87 -18.44 -22.19
CA PRO A 88 1.25 -18.76 -23.56
C PRO A 88 1.71 -17.53 -24.36
N GLY A 89 2.80 -17.66 -25.10
CA GLY A 89 3.33 -16.60 -25.95
C GLY A 89 4.85 -16.66 -26.09
N PRO A 90 5.49 -15.57 -26.51
CA PRO A 90 6.95 -15.46 -26.54
C PRO A 90 7.55 -15.70 -25.15
N SER A 91 8.77 -16.25 -25.10
CA SER A 91 9.44 -16.56 -23.82
C SER A 91 9.50 -15.35 -22.90
N HIS A 92 9.01 -15.50 -21.67
CA HIS A 92 9.04 -14.50 -20.58
C HIS A 92 8.37 -13.14 -20.88
N TRP A 93 7.54 -13.04 -21.93
CA TRP A 93 7.00 -11.76 -22.39
C TRP A 93 6.17 -11.02 -21.32
N VAL A 94 5.34 -11.75 -20.56
CA VAL A 94 4.53 -11.15 -19.49
C VAL A 94 5.42 -10.70 -18.34
N VAL A 95 6.45 -11.46 -18.01
CA VAL A 95 7.42 -11.10 -16.97
C VAL A 95 8.14 -9.80 -17.34
N TRP A 96 8.59 -9.66 -18.60
CA TRP A 96 9.19 -8.42 -19.08
C TRP A 96 8.24 -7.24 -19.06
N LEU A 97 7.00 -7.44 -19.50
CA LEU A 97 5.96 -6.40 -19.47
C LEU A 97 5.70 -5.91 -18.05
N VAL A 98 5.52 -6.84 -17.11
CA VAL A 98 5.32 -6.52 -15.69
C VAL A 98 6.55 -5.82 -15.12
N MET A 99 7.75 -6.30 -15.44
CA MET A 99 9.00 -5.71 -14.93
C MET A 99 9.17 -4.25 -15.39
N VAL A 100 8.96 -3.97 -16.67
CA VAL A 100 9.07 -2.61 -17.22
C VAL A 100 8.03 -1.68 -16.58
N ALA A 101 6.78 -2.14 -16.46
CA ALA A 101 5.72 -1.38 -15.82
C ALA A 101 6.04 -1.11 -14.34
N GLN A 102 6.58 -2.09 -13.63
CA GLN A 102 6.95 -1.93 -12.22
C GLN A 102 8.16 -1.02 -12.02
N ILE A 103 9.18 -1.07 -12.87
CA ILE A 103 10.31 -0.13 -12.80
C ILE A 103 9.82 1.31 -13.00
N ALA A 104 8.96 1.54 -13.99
CA ALA A 104 8.38 2.87 -14.21
C ALA A 104 7.56 3.35 -13.01
N ALA A 105 6.66 2.50 -12.50
CA ALA A 105 5.83 2.81 -11.34
C ALA A 105 6.68 3.05 -10.08
N ALA A 106 7.69 2.20 -9.82
CA ALA A 106 8.58 2.35 -8.67
C ALA A 106 9.39 3.65 -8.72
N THR A 107 9.88 4.03 -9.89
CA THR A 107 10.62 5.29 -10.06
C THR A 107 9.76 6.50 -9.68
N VAL A 108 8.50 6.53 -10.14
CA VAL A 108 7.55 7.59 -9.79
C VAL A 108 7.19 7.55 -8.30
N ALA A 109 6.97 6.36 -7.75
CA ALA A 109 6.61 6.18 -6.34
C ALA A 109 7.74 6.64 -5.41
N ILE A 110 8.98 6.21 -5.67
CA ILE A 110 10.15 6.63 -4.87
C ILE A 110 10.34 8.14 -4.96
N GLY A 111 10.23 8.74 -6.15
CA GLY A 111 10.33 10.19 -6.32
C GLY A 111 9.26 10.95 -5.55
N SER A 112 8.01 10.47 -5.55
CA SER A 112 6.91 11.11 -4.81
C SER A 112 7.11 11.01 -3.29
N LEU A 113 7.53 9.85 -2.79
CA LEU A 113 7.84 9.65 -1.37
C LEU A 113 9.00 10.52 -0.91
N ALA A 114 10.09 10.57 -1.70
CA ALA A 114 11.23 11.42 -1.40
C ALA A 114 10.85 12.91 -1.39
N SER A 115 10.00 13.34 -2.32
CA SER A 115 9.50 14.73 -2.37
C SER A 115 8.65 15.05 -1.14
N ALA A 116 7.73 14.16 -0.75
CA ALA A 116 6.90 14.34 0.44
C ALA A 116 7.75 14.40 1.71
N ALA A 117 8.69 13.47 1.88
CA ALA A 117 9.63 13.47 3.00
C ALA A 117 10.48 14.73 3.03
N GLY A 118 10.91 15.21 1.85
CA GLY A 118 11.68 16.45 1.70
C GLY A 118 10.93 17.69 2.18
N VAL A 119 9.63 17.77 1.93
CA VAL A 119 8.78 18.86 2.44
C VAL A 119 8.71 18.83 3.98
N PHE A 120 8.58 17.64 4.57
CA PHE A 120 8.61 17.50 6.03
C PHE A 120 9.94 17.94 6.62
N VAL A 121 11.06 17.51 6.04
CA VAL A 121 12.39 17.92 6.50
C VAL A 121 12.60 19.43 6.37
N ALA A 122 12.15 20.03 5.26
CA ALA A 122 12.22 21.47 5.04
C ALA A 122 11.35 22.28 6.02
N SER A 123 10.31 21.68 6.59
CA SER A 123 9.51 22.31 7.65
C SER A 123 10.22 22.35 9.01
N LEU A 124 11.20 21.47 9.22
CA LEU A 124 11.96 21.35 10.46
C LEU A 124 13.34 22.00 10.37
N LEU A 125 13.93 22.01 9.18
CA LEU A 125 15.28 22.52 8.93
C LEU A 125 15.24 23.60 7.83
N PRO A 126 16.08 24.64 7.91
CA PRO A 126 16.12 25.71 6.91
C PRO A 126 16.86 25.29 5.64
N ILE A 127 16.40 24.19 5.01
CA ILE A 127 16.97 23.65 3.77
C ILE A 127 15.88 23.53 2.71
N PRO A 128 16.19 23.65 1.41
CA PRO A 128 15.25 23.39 0.34
C PRO A 128 14.70 21.97 0.38
N SER A 129 13.42 21.78 0.06
CA SER A 129 12.74 20.49 0.14
C SER A 129 13.39 19.38 -0.69
N TYR A 130 13.98 19.71 -1.85
CA TYR A 130 14.65 18.70 -2.68
C TYR A 130 15.92 18.13 -2.01
N TRP A 131 16.67 18.94 -1.26
CA TRP A 131 17.80 18.44 -0.46
C TRP A 131 17.33 17.57 0.71
N GLY A 132 16.21 17.94 1.34
CA GLY A 132 15.57 17.12 2.35
C GLY A 132 15.18 15.74 1.82
N GLY A 133 14.61 15.70 0.61
CA GLY A 133 14.27 14.44 -0.07
C GLY A 133 15.49 13.55 -0.36
N TRP A 134 16.57 14.13 -0.86
CA TRP A 134 17.82 13.40 -1.08
C TRP A 134 18.42 12.88 0.22
N LEU A 135 18.43 13.67 1.28
CA LEU A 135 18.95 13.29 2.58
C LEU A 135 18.21 12.07 3.13
N VAL A 136 16.87 12.09 3.11
CA VAL A 136 16.06 10.96 3.56
C VAL A 136 16.29 9.73 2.69
N SER A 137 16.39 9.90 1.36
CA SER A 137 16.61 8.78 0.45
C SER A 137 17.98 8.13 0.67
N ILE A 138 19.05 8.91 0.83
CA ILE A 138 20.39 8.40 1.13
C ILE A 138 20.39 7.68 2.48
N PHE A 139 19.77 8.27 3.50
CA PHE A 139 19.64 7.65 4.82
C PHE A 139 18.92 6.31 4.74
N ALA A 140 17.80 6.24 4.01
CA ALA A 140 17.04 5.01 3.81
C ALA A 140 17.89 3.93 3.12
N VAL A 141 18.64 4.29 2.08
CA VAL A 141 19.55 3.37 1.38
C VAL A 141 20.63 2.85 2.33
N LEU A 142 21.23 3.71 3.14
CA LEU A 142 22.27 3.31 4.11
C LEU A 142 21.71 2.33 5.17
N VAL A 143 20.51 2.58 5.66
CA VAL A 143 19.82 1.67 6.61
C VAL A 143 19.58 0.31 5.97
N VAL A 144 19.05 0.28 4.75
CA VAL A 144 18.78 -1.00 4.05
C VAL A 144 20.09 -1.71 3.70
N TRP A 145 21.13 -0.96 3.27
CA TRP A 145 22.43 -1.53 2.93
C TRP A 145 23.13 -2.20 4.11
N SER A 146 22.89 -1.71 5.32
CA SER A 146 23.48 -2.29 6.54
C SER A 146 22.98 -3.73 6.83
N GLY A 147 21.94 -4.20 6.13
CA GLY A 147 21.37 -5.53 6.36
C GLY A 147 20.66 -5.70 7.70
N ALA A 148 20.43 -4.62 8.44
CA ALA A 148 19.76 -4.62 9.74
C ALA A 148 18.23 -4.83 9.60
N PHE A 149 17.83 -5.92 8.93
CA PHE A 149 16.44 -6.20 8.60
C PHE A 149 15.54 -6.30 9.83
N ASP A 150 16.03 -6.90 10.92
CA ASP A 150 15.26 -7.01 12.16
C ASP A 150 15.01 -5.66 12.83
N VAL A 151 15.99 -4.77 12.80
CA VAL A 151 15.85 -3.39 13.31
C VAL A 151 14.83 -2.62 12.45
N LEU A 152 14.95 -2.73 11.14
CA LEU A 152 14.00 -2.12 10.20
C LEU A 152 12.57 -2.59 10.50
N LYS A 153 12.37 -3.88 10.65
CA LYS A 153 11.07 -4.49 10.98
C LYS A 153 10.47 -3.92 12.27
N ILE A 154 11.26 -3.81 13.33
CA ILE A 154 10.81 -3.27 14.63
C ILE A 154 10.42 -1.79 14.47
N VAL A 155 11.25 -1.00 13.81
CA VAL A 155 11.01 0.44 13.60
C VAL A 155 9.77 0.66 12.75
N MET A 156 9.62 -0.08 11.65
CA MET A 156 8.43 -0.01 10.79
C MET A 156 7.16 -0.39 11.54
N SER A 157 7.21 -1.47 12.33
CA SER A 157 6.06 -1.91 13.15
C SER A 157 5.67 -0.85 14.19
N ALA A 158 6.63 -0.20 14.82
CA ALA A 158 6.37 0.89 15.76
C ALA A 158 5.71 2.08 15.07
N PHE A 159 6.17 2.49 13.89
CA PHE A 159 5.55 3.56 13.11
C PHE A 159 4.11 3.23 12.72
N VAL A 160 3.84 1.99 12.30
CA VAL A 160 2.45 1.56 11.99
C VAL A 160 1.55 1.74 13.20
N VAL A 161 1.97 1.32 14.37
CA VAL A 161 1.18 1.47 15.60
C VAL A 161 0.90 2.95 15.88
N VAL A 162 1.91 3.81 15.78
CA VAL A 162 1.76 5.26 16.02
C VAL A 162 0.80 5.88 14.98
N ILE A 163 0.94 5.53 13.70
CA ILE A 163 0.08 6.04 12.63
C ILE A 163 -1.37 5.58 12.85
N VAL A 164 -1.57 4.28 13.11
CA VAL A 164 -2.92 3.72 13.33
C VAL A 164 -3.59 4.38 14.53
N LEU A 165 -2.89 4.53 15.65
CA LEU A 165 -3.43 5.21 16.84
C LEU A 165 -3.75 6.68 16.55
N GLY A 166 -2.86 7.38 15.82
CA GLY A 166 -3.08 8.77 15.41
C GLY A 166 -4.31 8.91 14.51
N VAL A 167 -4.43 8.09 13.47
CA VAL A 167 -5.57 8.10 12.55
C VAL A 167 -6.86 7.75 13.29
N CYS A 168 -6.87 6.74 14.14
CA CYS A 168 -8.03 6.39 14.97
C CYS A 168 -8.44 7.56 15.89
N SER A 169 -7.46 8.21 16.52
CA SER A 169 -7.74 9.38 17.38
C SER A 169 -8.41 10.50 16.58
N VAL A 170 -7.87 10.85 15.41
CA VAL A 170 -8.47 11.87 14.53
C VAL A 170 -9.86 11.45 14.08
N ALA A 171 -10.04 10.19 13.66
CA ALA A 171 -11.31 9.66 13.19
C ALA A 171 -12.41 9.75 14.27
N LEU A 172 -12.06 9.51 15.54
CA LEU A 172 -12.99 9.65 16.66
C LEU A 172 -13.40 11.11 16.92
N HIS A 173 -12.49 12.08 16.71
CA HIS A 173 -12.77 13.49 16.90
C HIS A 173 -13.62 14.10 15.77
N VAL A 174 -13.48 13.58 14.55
CA VAL A 174 -14.14 14.08 13.33
C VAL A 174 -15.25 13.13 12.87
N PHE A 175 -15.74 12.28 13.74
CA PHE A 175 -16.71 11.24 13.39
C PHE A 175 -17.99 11.83 12.77
N PRO A 176 -18.31 11.53 11.48
CA PRO A 176 -19.39 12.17 10.75
C PRO A 176 -20.78 11.58 11.03
N GLY A 177 -20.86 10.61 11.92
CA GLY A 177 -22.06 9.83 12.17
C GLY A 177 -22.18 8.57 11.32
N ILE A 178 -22.90 7.57 11.86
CA ILE A 178 -23.06 6.26 11.22
C ILE A 178 -23.81 6.39 9.89
N ASP A 179 -24.83 7.23 9.82
CA ASP A 179 -25.65 7.42 8.63
C ASP A 179 -24.81 7.92 7.44
N SER A 180 -23.91 8.85 7.70
CA SER A 180 -22.97 9.36 6.68
C SER A 180 -21.98 8.30 6.20
N LEU A 181 -21.53 7.42 7.10
CA LEU A 181 -20.64 6.32 6.73
C LEU A 181 -21.38 5.28 5.88
N VAL A 182 -22.59 4.90 6.28
CA VAL A 182 -23.42 3.96 5.51
C VAL A 182 -23.76 4.52 4.13
N ALA A 183 -24.14 5.79 4.05
CA ALA A 183 -24.37 6.46 2.76
C ALA A 183 -23.11 6.49 1.90
N GLY A 184 -21.93 6.65 2.50
CA GLY A 184 -20.64 6.64 1.81
C GLY A 184 -20.21 5.28 1.25
N LEU A 185 -20.81 4.18 1.71
CA LEU A 185 -20.56 2.83 1.15
C LEU A 185 -21.31 2.57 -0.16
N LEU A 186 -22.30 3.39 -0.49
CA LEU A 186 -23.01 3.27 -1.76
C LEU A 186 -22.15 3.85 -2.89
N PRO A 187 -21.99 3.13 -4.02
CA PRO A 187 -21.25 3.62 -5.17
C PRO A 187 -21.85 4.93 -5.69
N GLN A 188 -21.09 6.00 -5.60
CA GLN A 188 -21.49 7.33 -6.02
C GLN A 188 -20.27 8.17 -6.43
N ALA A 189 -20.49 9.18 -7.22
CA ALA A 189 -19.49 10.18 -7.58
C ALA A 189 -19.97 11.55 -7.06
N PRO A 190 -19.69 11.91 -5.81
CA PRO A 190 -20.16 13.16 -5.24
C PRO A 190 -19.57 14.35 -5.99
N PRO A 191 -20.31 15.46 -6.14
CA PRO A 191 -19.80 16.64 -6.83
C PRO A 191 -18.61 17.24 -6.08
N VAL A 192 -17.61 17.71 -6.85
CA VAL A 192 -16.46 18.40 -6.27
C VAL A 192 -16.90 19.76 -5.74
N PRO A 193 -16.61 20.10 -4.48
CA PRO A 193 -17.00 21.38 -3.89
C PRO A 193 -16.37 22.59 -4.62
N ALA A 194 -17.10 23.69 -4.72
CA ALA A 194 -16.66 24.90 -5.41
C ALA A 194 -15.33 25.44 -4.87
N TRP A 195 -15.08 25.34 -3.55
CA TRP A 195 -13.83 25.76 -2.94
C TRP A 195 -12.63 24.95 -3.45
N ALA A 196 -12.83 23.67 -3.76
CA ALA A 196 -11.79 22.78 -4.26
C ALA A 196 -11.46 23.12 -5.72
N VAL A 197 -12.51 23.38 -6.52
CA VAL A 197 -12.34 23.83 -7.91
C VAL A 197 -11.61 25.19 -7.96
N ALA A 198 -11.95 26.11 -7.06
CA ALA A 198 -11.26 27.41 -6.96
C ALA A 198 -9.76 27.27 -6.58
N ARG A 199 -9.35 26.17 -5.97
CA ARG A 199 -7.97 25.83 -5.68
C ARG A 199 -7.27 24.99 -6.76
N GLY A 200 -7.89 24.85 -7.94
CA GLY A 200 -7.32 24.15 -9.08
C GLY A 200 -7.56 22.62 -9.08
N ILE A 201 -8.40 22.10 -8.21
CA ILE A 201 -8.82 20.70 -8.25
C ILE A 201 -9.85 20.53 -9.39
N SER A 202 -9.73 19.46 -10.15
CA SER A 202 -10.67 19.18 -11.25
C SER A 202 -12.10 19.06 -10.75
N ASN A 203 -13.05 19.56 -11.52
CA ASN A 203 -14.47 19.39 -11.24
C ASN A 203 -14.99 17.96 -11.48
N ASP A 204 -14.14 17.09 -12.03
CA ASP A 204 -14.45 15.68 -12.25
C ASP A 204 -14.07 14.84 -11.03
N PRO A 205 -15.04 14.28 -10.27
CA PRO A 205 -14.78 13.49 -9.08
C PRO A 205 -13.99 12.18 -9.36
N TRP A 206 -14.05 11.67 -10.59
CA TRP A 206 -13.34 10.47 -10.98
C TRP A 206 -11.82 10.64 -10.94
N ARG A 207 -11.33 11.86 -11.10
CA ARG A 207 -9.89 12.15 -10.96
C ARG A 207 -9.36 11.98 -9.53
N GLU A 208 -10.23 12.03 -8.53
CA GLU A 208 -9.90 11.75 -7.14
C GLU A 208 -10.24 10.28 -6.77
N LEU A 209 -11.36 9.74 -7.29
CA LEU A 209 -11.83 8.39 -6.97
C LEU A 209 -10.98 7.29 -7.60
N LEU A 210 -10.57 7.41 -8.88
CA LEU A 210 -9.80 6.38 -9.57
C LEU A 210 -8.42 6.15 -8.95
N PRO A 211 -7.62 7.19 -8.62
CA PRO A 211 -6.38 7.01 -7.89
C PRO A 211 -6.60 6.36 -6.53
N LEU A 212 -7.63 6.75 -5.78
CA LEU A 212 -7.96 6.17 -4.48
C LEU A 212 -8.30 4.68 -4.60
N LEU A 213 -9.15 4.30 -5.55
CA LEU A 213 -9.52 2.93 -5.83
C LEU A 213 -8.30 2.10 -6.25
N GLY A 214 -7.45 2.65 -7.12
CA GLY A 214 -6.23 2.01 -7.58
C GLY A 214 -5.18 1.86 -6.51
N TRP A 215 -5.09 2.78 -5.56
CA TRP A 215 -4.10 2.74 -4.48
C TRP A 215 -4.56 1.96 -3.24
N SER A 216 -5.86 1.88 -2.98
CA SER A 216 -6.41 1.17 -1.82
C SER A 216 -5.88 -0.26 -1.70
N ALA A 217 -5.42 -0.65 -0.52
CA ALA A 217 -4.78 -1.94 -0.21
C ALA A 217 -3.49 -2.21 -1.00
N GLY A 218 -2.68 -1.17 -1.23
CA GLY A 218 -1.31 -1.24 -1.74
C GLY A 218 -1.14 -1.58 -3.20
N GLY A 219 0.11 -1.66 -3.62
CA GLY A 219 0.51 -1.93 -5.00
C GLY A 219 0.55 -3.40 -5.37
N PHE A 220 0.54 -3.68 -6.67
CA PHE A 220 0.69 -5.02 -7.21
C PHE A 220 2.03 -5.66 -6.83
N ALA A 221 3.13 -4.88 -6.84
CA ALA A 221 4.47 -5.36 -6.50
C ALA A 221 4.53 -6.01 -5.12
N SER A 222 3.84 -5.44 -4.14
CA SER A 222 3.80 -5.95 -2.78
C SER A 222 3.11 -7.32 -2.69
N GLN A 223 2.07 -7.53 -3.49
CA GLN A 223 1.42 -8.83 -3.57
C GLN A 223 2.32 -9.89 -4.23
N VAL A 224 3.12 -9.48 -5.21
CA VAL A 224 4.06 -10.36 -5.88
C VAL A 224 5.17 -10.80 -4.92
N TRP A 225 5.88 -9.88 -4.27
CA TRP A 225 6.98 -10.26 -3.39
C TRP A 225 6.52 -11.06 -2.16
N TYR A 226 5.31 -10.81 -1.66
CA TYR A 226 4.74 -11.58 -0.57
C TYR A 226 4.64 -13.07 -0.88
N THR A 227 4.46 -13.44 -2.15
CA THR A 227 4.43 -14.86 -2.56
C THR A 227 5.79 -15.55 -2.53
N TYR A 228 6.87 -14.81 -2.34
CA TYR A 228 8.24 -15.33 -2.19
C TYR A 228 8.74 -15.31 -0.73
N TRP A 229 7.94 -14.82 0.19
CA TRP A 229 8.26 -14.81 1.62
C TRP A 229 7.82 -16.13 2.26
#